data_38f3ee46c2ec49f18d23ba3aaa237263
#
_entry.id   38f3ee46c2ec49f18d23ba3aaa237263
#
_cell.length_a   1.000
_cell.length_b   1.000
_cell.length_c   1.000
_cell.angle_alpha   90.00
_cell.angle_beta   90.00
_cell.angle_gamma   90.00
#
_symmetry.space_group_name_H-M   'P 1'
#
loop_
_entity.id
_entity.type
_entity.pdbx_description
1 polymer ?
#
loop_
_entity_poly.entity_id
_entity_poly.type
_entity_poly.pdbx_seq_one_letter_code
_entity_poly.pdbx_strand_id
1 'polypeptide(L)'
;MTAEYNALLTNSTWSLCPRPRNKQVVRNKWVFKIKQRSDGSIDRYKARLVAKGFDQVDGLDFTETFSPVIKPATIRLALTLAVHYNWSIRQLDISNAFLHGYLEEEVYMEQPQGFEDVNFPDHVCLLHKSIYGLKQAPRTWFLRLSQALMELGFTASTVDTSLFTFHHSTVCIFVLIYVDDIIVTSNTDTAIDTLISNLGIEFDVKDLGELSYFLGIQVTKTENGLHLHQGKYAVDLLHRMKMTGAKPTPTPCISGAKLSKFSGDPLTDPTEYRSMVGALQYLTLTRPDISYSVNQLCQFLHCPTNIHLTAAKRVLRYLKGTLQFGLQFNKGSLQLNGFCDSDWAGNPNDRKSTSGYCIYLGSCLISWTAKKQSVVARSSTEAEYRSMAHTVAELY
;
A
#
# COMPACT_ATOMS: atom_id res chain seq x y z
N MET A 1 24.72 12.35 -0.73
CA MET A 1 24.68 12.94 0.62
C MET A 1 24.54 14.45 0.55
N THR A 2 25.48 15.17 -0.06
CA THR A 2 25.45 16.66 -0.13
C THR A 2 24.13 17.20 -0.70
N ALA A 3 23.60 16.65 -1.79
CA ALA A 3 22.32 17.08 -2.36
C ALA A 3 21.14 16.92 -1.38
N GLU A 4 21.08 15.80 -0.65
CA GLU A 4 20.06 15.56 0.38
C GLU A 4 20.22 16.50 1.56
N TYR A 5 21.47 16.68 2.05
CA TYR A 5 21.76 17.60 3.13
C TYR A 5 21.36 19.04 2.79
N ASN A 6 21.71 19.50 1.58
CA ASN A 6 21.32 20.83 1.12
C ASN A 6 19.79 20.99 1.03
N ALA A 7 19.07 19.95 0.56
CA ALA A 7 17.62 19.97 0.55
C ALA A 7 17.02 20.10 1.96
N LEU A 8 17.59 19.41 2.95
CA LEU A 8 17.17 19.53 4.35
C LEU A 8 17.41 20.96 4.91
N LEU A 9 18.55 21.58 4.60
CA LEU A 9 18.85 22.95 4.99
C LEU A 9 17.93 23.97 4.29
N THR A 10 17.75 23.84 2.96
CA THR A 10 16.86 24.73 2.19
C THR A 10 15.42 24.69 2.72
N ASN A 11 14.96 23.52 3.16
CA ASN A 11 13.64 23.36 3.78
C ASN A 11 13.61 23.84 5.25
N SER A 12 14.71 24.36 5.83
CA SER A 12 14.79 24.76 7.25
C SER A 12 14.29 23.63 8.17
N THR A 13 14.75 22.39 7.91
CA THR A 13 14.25 21.18 8.58
C THR A 13 14.57 21.19 10.08
N TRP A 14 15.70 21.80 10.48
CA TRP A 14 16.10 21.92 11.88
C TRP A 14 16.89 23.21 12.16
N SER A 15 17.06 23.52 13.44
CA SER A 15 18.05 24.44 13.96
C SER A 15 19.02 23.71 14.88
N LEU A 16 20.30 24.16 14.94
CA LEU A 16 21.27 23.63 15.89
C LEU A 16 21.02 24.24 17.27
N CYS A 17 21.05 23.41 18.30
CA CYS A 17 20.90 23.84 19.70
C CYS A 17 21.79 23.00 20.62
N PRO A 18 22.13 23.49 21.83
CA PRO A 18 22.83 22.71 22.83
C PRO A 18 22.05 21.40 23.15
N ARG A 19 22.80 20.32 23.39
CA ARG A 19 22.19 19.03 23.74
C ARG A 19 21.37 19.15 25.04
N PRO A 20 20.06 18.86 25.02
CA PRO A 20 19.21 18.93 26.21
C PRO A 20 19.60 17.83 27.21
N ARG A 21 19.57 18.15 28.51
CA ARG A 21 19.98 17.19 29.57
C ARG A 21 18.97 16.08 29.82
N ASN A 22 17.68 16.38 29.65
CA ASN A 22 16.57 15.49 30.07
C ASN A 22 15.66 15.08 28.90
N LYS A 23 16.14 15.16 27.66
CA LYS A 23 15.39 14.76 26.47
C LYS A 23 16.15 13.69 25.68
N GLN A 24 15.40 12.80 25.10
CA GLN A 24 15.94 11.80 24.19
C GLN A 24 16.45 12.51 22.92
N VAL A 25 17.60 12.09 22.44
CA VAL A 25 18.15 12.53 21.15
C VAL A 25 18.12 11.35 20.20
N VAL A 26 17.33 11.48 19.14
CA VAL A 26 17.14 10.43 18.14
C VAL A 26 18.38 10.31 17.26
N ARG A 27 18.90 9.11 17.10
CA ARG A 27 20.01 8.85 16.18
C ARG A 27 19.50 8.85 14.73
N ASN A 28 20.44 9.02 13.81
CA ASN A 28 20.14 8.91 12.38
C ASN A 28 21.12 7.97 11.66
N LYS A 29 20.87 7.77 10.37
CA LYS A 29 21.78 7.06 9.46
C LYS A 29 21.55 7.49 8.02
N TRP A 30 22.60 7.40 7.22
CA TRP A 30 22.47 7.48 5.76
C TRP A 30 22.02 6.15 5.18
N VAL A 31 20.98 6.19 4.33
CA VAL A 31 20.51 5.03 3.57
C VAL A 31 20.79 5.28 2.10
N PHE A 32 21.56 4.39 1.49
CA PHE A 32 21.96 4.49 0.09
C PHE A 32 21.13 3.54 -0.78
N LYS A 33 20.69 4.02 -1.94
CA LYS A 33 19.98 3.23 -2.93
C LYS A 33 20.50 3.54 -4.33
N ILE A 34 20.78 2.48 -5.09
CA ILE A 34 21.08 2.60 -6.52
C ILE A 34 19.76 2.59 -7.28
N LYS A 35 19.53 3.64 -8.08
CA LYS A 35 18.41 3.67 -9.03
C LYS A 35 18.91 3.17 -10.37
N GLN A 36 18.17 2.24 -10.98
CA GLN A 36 18.48 1.65 -12.28
C GLN A 36 17.40 2.04 -13.28
N ARG A 37 17.79 2.20 -14.54
CA ARG A 37 16.90 2.34 -15.68
C ARG A 37 16.28 0.99 -16.03
N SER A 38 15.33 1.00 -16.97
CA SER A 38 14.65 -0.23 -17.43
C SER A 38 15.60 -1.23 -18.12
N ASP A 39 16.72 -0.77 -18.66
CA ASP A 39 17.78 -1.58 -19.28
C ASP A 39 18.79 -2.17 -18.28
N GLY A 40 18.61 -1.90 -16.97
CA GLY A 40 19.49 -2.35 -15.88
C GLY A 40 20.72 -1.44 -15.65
N SER A 41 20.94 -0.41 -16.48
CA SER A 41 22.02 0.55 -16.26
C SER A 41 21.74 1.43 -15.03
N ILE A 42 22.82 1.89 -14.37
CA ILE A 42 22.69 2.80 -13.23
C ILE A 42 22.21 4.16 -13.72
N ASP A 43 21.05 4.60 -13.20
CA ASP A 43 20.53 5.95 -13.43
C ASP A 43 21.22 6.94 -12.50
N ARG A 44 21.14 6.68 -11.17
CA ARG A 44 21.73 7.55 -10.13
C ARG A 44 21.90 6.85 -8.80
N TYR A 45 22.81 7.36 -8.00
CA TYR A 45 22.92 7.02 -6.57
C TYR A 45 22.05 7.97 -5.77
N LYS A 46 21.18 7.42 -4.93
CA LYS A 46 20.32 8.20 -4.01
C LYS A 46 20.75 7.92 -2.58
N ALA A 47 21.02 8.99 -1.82
CA ALA A 47 21.22 8.94 -0.38
C ALA A 47 20.03 9.60 0.30
N ARG A 48 19.57 9.05 1.42
CA ARG A 48 18.55 9.65 2.28
C ARG A 48 19.06 9.67 3.72
N LEU A 49 18.87 10.79 4.40
CA LEU A 49 19.04 10.88 5.85
C LEU A 49 17.78 10.30 6.50
N VAL A 50 17.94 9.30 7.35
CA VAL A 50 16.83 8.59 7.99
C VAL A 50 17.01 8.59 9.49
N ALA A 51 16.06 9.17 10.24
CA ALA A 51 16.01 9.08 11.69
C ALA A 51 15.76 7.64 12.13
N LYS A 52 16.34 7.24 13.26
CA LYS A 52 16.07 5.94 13.87
C LYS A 52 14.83 6.05 14.77
N GLY A 53 13.65 6.08 14.18
CA GLY A 53 12.38 6.26 14.88
C GLY A 53 12.09 5.26 15.99
N PHE A 54 12.80 4.12 16.02
CA PHE A 54 12.72 3.20 17.15
C PHE A 54 13.34 3.75 18.44
N ASP A 55 14.16 4.81 18.36
CA ASP A 55 14.68 5.53 19.52
C ASP A 55 13.61 6.46 20.13
N GLN A 56 12.54 6.81 19.41
CA GLN A 56 11.50 7.72 19.88
C GLN A 56 10.63 7.09 20.97
N VAL A 57 10.31 7.89 21.99
CA VAL A 57 9.47 7.53 23.14
C VAL A 57 8.06 8.06 22.93
N ASP A 58 7.06 7.18 23.09
CA ASP A 58 5.65 7.53 23.04
C ASP A 58 5.25 8.49 24.16
N GLY A 59 4.44 9.51 23.83
CA GLY A 59 4.02 10.57 24.74
C GLY A 59 5.07 11.64 25.03
N LEU A 60 6.30 11.53 24.46
CA LEU A 60 7.35 12.52 24.57
C LEU A 60 7.79 13.05 23.21
N ASP A 61 8.20 12.16 22.30
CA ASP A 61 8.71 12.51 20.97
C ASP A 61 7.60 12.47 19.90
N PHE A 62 6.48 11.85 20.19
CA PHE A 62 5.28 11.79 19.37
C PHE A 62 4.06 11.42 20.22
N THR A 63 2.89 11.86 19.80
CA THR A 63 1.61 11.54 20.46
C THR A 63 0.75 10.66 19.56
N GLU A 64 0.75 10.91 18.27
CA GLU A 64 -0.07 10.22 17.28
C GLU A 64 0.75 9.95 16.01
N THR A 65 0.65 8.74 15.49
CA THR A 65 1.41 8.32 14.31
C THR A 65 0.54 7.82 13.16
N PHE A 66 -0.75 7.61 13.40
CA PHE A 66 -1.64 7.10 12.38
C PHE A 66 -1.75 8.09 11.22
N SER A 67 -1.46 7.62 10.02
CA SER A 67 -1.67 8.32 8.77
C SER A 67 -2.69 7.54 7.93
N PRO A 68 -3.76 8.18 7.47
CA PRO A 68 -4.67 7.53 6.54
C PRO A 68 -3.94 7.06 5.28
N VAL A 69 -4.37 5.94 4.74
CA VAL A 69 -3.89 5.38 3.48
C VAL A 69 -5.10 4.92 2.68
N ILE A 70 -5.14 5.29 1.41
CA ILE A 70 -6.25 4.96 0.52
C ILE A 70 -6.55 3.47 0.48
N LYS A 71 -7.82 3.11 0.63
CA LYS A 71 -8.25 1.71 0.59
C LYS A 71 -8.21 1.16 -0.84
N PRO A 72 -7.82 -0.10 -1.04
CA PRO A 72 -7.82 -0.70 -2.38
C PRO A 72 -9.17 -0.67 -3.09
N ALA A 73 -10.27 -0.80 -2.36
CA ALA A 73 -11.63 -0.68 -2.91
C ALA A 73 -11.89 0.72 -3.45
N THR A 74 -11.48 1.77 -2.74
CA THR A 74 -11.61 3.18 -3.18
C THR A 74 -10.83 3.44 -4.46
N ILE A 75 -9.60 2.93 -4.57
CA ILE A 75 -8.81 3.04 -5.81
C ILE A 75 -9.55 2.39 -6.98
N ARG A 76 -10.03 1.15 -6.80
CA ARG A 76 -10.74 0.42 -7.86
C ARG A 76 -12.05 1.09 -8.25
N LEU A 77 -12.78 1.64 -7.27
CA LEU A 77 -13.99 2.43 -7.52
C LEU A 77 -13.67 3.68 -8.37
N ALA A 78 -12.67 4.47 -7.96
CA ALA A 78 -12.28 5.66 -8.71
C ALA A 78 -11.82 5.33 -10.14
N LEU A 79 -11.02 4.26 -10.32
CA LEU A 79 -10.60 3.81 -11.63
C LEU A 79 -11.79 3.31 -12.49
N THR A 80 -12.75 2.62 -11.88
CA THR A 80 -13.98 2.18 -12.59
C THR A 80 -14.78 3.37 -13.10
N LEU A 81 -14.96 4.39 -12.26
CA LEU A 81 -15.66 5.61 -12.65
C LEU A 81 -14.89 6.38 -13.74
N ALA A 82 -13.57 6.48 -13.60
CA ALA A 82 -12.73 7.13 -14.60
C ALA A 82 -12.81 6.43 -15.96
N VAL A 83 -12.77 5.09 -15.99
CA VAL A 83 -12.94 4.30 -17.23
C VAL A 83 -14.35 4.47 -17.80
N HIS A 84 -15.39 4.41 -16.96
CA HIS A 84 -16.78 4.53 -17.40
C HIS A 84 -17.04 5.88 -18.06
N TYR A 85 -16.59 6.97 -17.44
CA TYR A 85 -16.81 8.34 -17.91
C TYR A 85 -15.72 8.84 -18.86
N ASN A 86 -14.71 8.00 -19.16
CA ASN A 86 -13.57 8.36 -20.00
C ASN A 86 -12.79 9.57 -19.44
N TRP A 87 -12.58 9.59 -18.12
CA TRP A 87 -11.79 10.62 -17.45
C TRP A 87 -10.30 10.34 -17.56
N SER A 88 -9.50 11.38 -17.58
CA SER A 88 -8.06 11.28 -17.49
C SER A 88 -7.63 10.82 -16.11
N ILE A 89 -6.58 9.99 -16.07
CA ILE A 89 -5.99 9.48 -14.84
C ILE A 89 -4.50 9.79 -14.89
N ARG A 90 -4.03 10.62 -13.96
CA ARG A 90 -2.62 11.03 -13.87
C ARG A 90 -2.02 10.64 -12.54
N GLN A 91 -0.74 10.37 -12.55
CA GLN A 91 0.04 10.05 -11.36
C GLN A 91 0.97 11.21 -11.04
N LEU A 92 0.95 11.64 -9.77
CA LEU A 92 1.84 12.66 -9.26
C LEU A 92 2.75 12.07 -8.18
N ASP A 93 3.97 12.59 -8.08
CA ASP A 93 4.95 12.29 -7.03
C ASP A 93 5.33 13.61 -6.36
N ILE A 94 5.40 13.63 -5.04
CA ILE A 94 5.86 14.81 -4.29
C ILE A 94 7.28 14.55 -3.83
N SER A 95 8.20 15.37 -4.33
CA SER A 95 9.60 15.27 -3.92
C SER A 95 9.76 15.62 -2.44
N ASN A 96 10.47 14.75 -1.71
CA ASN A 96 10.76 14.97 -0.29
C ASN A 96 9.52 15.24 0.59
N ALA A 97 8.40 14.58 0.31
CA ALA A 97 7.10 14.79 0.93
C ALA A 97 7.15 15.00 2.45
N PHE A 98 7.91 14.18 3.19
CA PHE A 98 7.99 14.30 4.64
C PHE A 98 8.63 15.61 5.13
N LEU A 99 9.50 16.24 4.32
CA LEU A 99 10.14 17.51 4.67
C LEU A 99 9.19 18.71 4.66
N HIS A 100 7.93 18.50 4.20
CA HIS A 100 6.89 19.52 4.23
C HIS A 100 6.01 19.43 5.49
N GLY A 101 6.04 18.29 6.22
CA GLY A 101 5.26 18.11 7.45
C GLY A 101 5.90 18.83 8.63
N TYR A 102 5.14 19.69 9.32
CA TYR A 102 5.59 20.37 10.53
C TYR A 102 5.48 19.44 11.75
N LEU A 103 6.44 19.54 12.66
CA LEU A 103 6.41 18.85 13.95
C LEU A 103 5.87 19.81 15.02
N GLU A 104 4.92 19.35 15.79
CA GLU A 104 4.38 20.06 16.95
C GLU A 104 5.19 19.69 18.21
N GLU A 105 5.76 18.49 18.24
CA GLU A 105 6.57 18.00 19.34
C GLU A 105 8.03 18.46 19.20
N GLU A 106 8.69 18.66 20.34
CA GLU A 106 10.14 18.92 20.38
C GLU A 106 10.95 17.64 20.17
N VAL A 107 11.36 17.39 18.94
CA VAL A 107 12.18 16.23 18.58
C VAL A 107 13.63 16.66 18.35
N TYR A 108 14.55 16.07 19.09
CA TYR A 108 15.99 16.32 18.96
C TYR A 108 16.65 15.15 18.23
N MET A 109 17.53 15.46 17.28
CA MET A 109 18.25 14.47 16.50
C MET A 109 19.75 14.77 16.52
N GLU A 110 20.59 13.74 16.54
CA GLU A 110 22.04 13.91 16.36
C GLU A 110 22.35 14.58 15.03
N GLN A 111 23.43 15.36 14.96
CA GLN A 111 23.87 15.91 13.69
C GLN A 111 24.14 14.77 12.68
N PRO A 112 23.85 14.97 11.38
CA PRO A 112 24.09 13.95 10.36
C PRO A 112 25.58 13.63 10.24
N GLN A 113 25.92 12.34 10.31
CA GLN A 113 27.31 11.89 10.21
C GLN A 113 27.99 12.40 8.93
N GLY A 114 29.14 13.05 9.10
CA GLY A 114 29.93 13.67 8.03
C GLY A 114 29.48 15.07 7.60
N PHE A 115 28.54 15.66 8.36
CA PHE A 115 28.04 17.03 8.20
C PHE A 115 27.88 17.73 9.57
N GLU A 116 28.68 17.31 10.55
CA GLU A 116 28.70 17.94 11.86
C GLU A 116 29.28 19.37 11.74
N ASP A 117 28.67 20.33 12.44
CA ASP A 117 29.14 21.72 12.46
C ASP A 117 30.46 21.83 13.25
N VAL A 118 31.47 22.39 12.62
CA VAL A 118 32.83 22.50 13.17
C VAL A 118 32.87 23.40 14.41
N ASN A 119 31.99 24.42 14.47
CA ASN A 119 31.93 25.36 15.59
C ASN A 119 31.07 24.84 16.75
N PHE A 120 30.13 23.94 16.46
CA PHE A 120 29.18 23.41 17.42
C PHE A 120 29.09 21.87 17.37
N PRO A 121 30.20 21.14 17.55
CA PRO A 121 30.22 19.67 17.36
C PRO A 121 29.32 18.91 18.35
N ASP A 122 29.11 19.45 19.55
CA ASP A 122 28.29 18.87 20.61
C ASP A 122 26.80 19.26 20.53
N HIS A 123 26.44 20.15 19.58
CA HIS A 123 25.05 20.54 19.39
C HIS A 123 24.25 19.43 18.70
N VAL A 124 22.93 19.51 18.83
CA VAL A 124 21.98 18.60 18.18
C VAL A 124 21.01 19.39 17.30
N CYS A 125 20.36 18.69 16.39
CA CYS A 125 19.33 19.26 15.54
C CYS A 125 18.00 19.26 16.27
N LEU A 126 17.41 20.41 16.57
CA LEU A 126 16.01 20.54 16.93
C LEU A 126 15.19 20.53 15.65
N LEU A 127 14.43 19.48 15.43
CA LEU A 127 13.64 19.30 14.21
C LEU A 127 12.38 20.18 14.23
N HIS A 128 12.18 20.99 13.18
CA HIS A 128 10.97 21.77 12.95
C HIS A 128 10.03 21.08 11.98
N LYS A 129 10.60 20.26 11.09
CA LYS A 129 9.88 19.48 10.10
C LYS A 129 10.24 18.00 10.21
N SER A 130 9.32 17.16 9.80
CA SER A 130 9.55 15.73 9.82
C SER A 130 10.56 15.29 8.76
N ILE A 131 11.26 14.19 9.05
CA ILE A 131 12.20 13.55 8.13
C ILE A 131 11.87 12.05 8.01
N TYR A 132 12.43 11.41 7.00
CA TYR A 132 12.31 9.96 6.85
C TYR A 132 12.73 9.22 8.13
N GLY A 133 11.92 8.25 8.53
CA GLY A 133 12.20 7.37 9.66
C GLY A 133 11.61 7.81 11.01
N LEU A 134 11.11 9.04 11.16
CA LEU A 134 10.29 9.41 12.31
C LEU A 134 8.94 8.72 12.25
N LYS A 135 8.40 8.31 13.40
CA LYS A 135 7.13 7.59 13.50
C LYS A 135 5.94 8.42 13.02
N GLN A 136 5.92 9.72 13.31
CA GLN A 136 4.85 10.65 12.91
C GLN A 136 5.02 11.25 11.51
N ALA A 137 6.14 11.02 10.80
CA ALA A 137 6.38 11.65 9.50
C ALA A 137 5.28 11.42 8.45
N PRO A 138 4.70 10.23 8.29
CA PRO A 138 3.59 10.03 7.36
C PRO A 138 2.35 10.85 7.75
N ARG A 139 2.05 10.97 9.05
CA ARG A 139 0.91 11.74 9.56
C ARG A 139 1.08 13.24 9.32
N THR A 140 2.23 13.82 9.69
CA THR A 140 2.49 15.25 9.53
C THR A 140 2.46 15.67 8.07
N TRP A 141 2.99 14.84 7.19
CA TRP A 141 2.88 15.03 5.74
C TRP A 141 1.42 14.99 5.26
N PHE A 142 0.68 13.94 5.64
CA PHE A 142 -0.73 13.81 5.26
C PHE A 142 -1.56 15.02 5.71
N LEU A 143 -1.36 15.51 6.93
CA LEU A 143 -2.05 16.69 7.44
C LEU A 143 -1.71 17.94 6.60
N ARG A 144 -0.44 18.13 6.24
CA ARG A 144 -0.02 19.28 5.42
C ARG A 144 -0.62 19.25 4.02
N LEU A 145 -0.60 18.09 3.35
CA LEU A 145 -1.21 17.93 2.02
C LEU A 145 -2.73 18.08 2.09
N SER A 146 -3.36 17.52 3.13
CA SER A 146 -4.81 17.63 3.34
C SER A 146 -5.25 19.10 3.50
N GLN A 147 -4.48 19.86 4.28
CA GLN A 147 -4.75 21.29 4.45
C GLN A 147 -4.67 22.04 3.11
N ALA A 148 -3.61 21.84 2.34
CA ALA A 148 -3.46 22.48 1.03
C ALA A 148 -4.60 22.12 0.07
N LEU A 149 -5.05 20.85 0.05
CA LEU A 149 -6.19 20.44 -0.77
C LEU A 149 -7.49 21.08 -0.29
N MET A 150 -7.73 21.19 1.02
CA MET A 150 -8.92 21.87 1.56
C MET A 150 -8.93 23.37 1.24
N GLU A 151 -7.78 24.03 1.29
CA GLU A 151 -7.62 25.44 0.88
C GLU A 151 -7.92 25.65 -0.61
N LEU A 152 -7.67 24.63 -1.46
CA LEU A 152 -8.06 24.60 -2.88
C LEU A 152 -9.52 24.20 -3.10
N GLY A 153 -10.32 24.02 -2.03
CA GLY A 153 -11.75 23.72 -2.11
C GLY A 153 -12.10 22.24 -2.20
N PHE A 154 -11.14 21.33 -1.99
CA PHE A 154 -11.44 19.90 -1.92
C PHE A 154 -12.07 19.53 -0.58
N THR A 155 -12.86 18.46 -0.59
CA THR A 155 -13.46 17.86 0.61
C THR A 155 -12.97 16.44 0.77
N ALA A 156 -12.50 16.11 1.98
CA ALA A 156 -12.13 14.74 2.30
C ALA A 156 -13.37 13.85 2.42
N SER A 157 -13.31 12.64 1.89
CA SER A 157 -14.39 11.67 2.03
C SER A 157 -14.47 11.18 3.49
N THR A 158 -15.71 11.06 4.01
CA THR A 158 -15.95 10.52 5.36
C THR A 158 -15.71 9.01 5.47
N VAL A 159 -15.79 8.28 4.34
CA VAL A 159 -15.60 6.80 4.30
C VAL A 159 -14.14 6.41 4.12
N ASP A 160 -13.37 7.25 3.41
CA ASP A 160 -11.94 7.07 3.19
C ASP A 160 -11.27 8.44 3.14
N THR A 161 -10.70 8.84 4.26
CA THR A 161 -10.12 10.18 4.44
C THR A 161 -8.91 10.47 3.55
N SER A 162 -8.38 9.46 2.85
CA SER A 162 -7.34 9.61 1.83
C SER A 162 -7.88 9.85 0.41
N LEU A 163 -9.21 9.87 0.26
CA LEU A 163 -9.90 10.32 -0.95
C LEU A 163 -10.37 11.76 -0.76
N PHE A 164 -9.90 12.65 -1.61
CA PHE A 164 -10.38 14.04 -1.69
C PHE A 164 -11.17 14.22 -2.97
N THR A 165 -12.29 14.93 -2.87
CA THR A 165 -13.18 15.20 -3.99
C THR A 165 -13.39 16.69 -4.15
N PHE A 166 -13.37 17.16 -5.39
CA PHE A 166 -13.76 18.51 -5.76
C PHE A 166 -14.89 18.44 -6.77
N HIS A 167 -15.96 19.16 -6.51
CA HIS A 167 -17.07 19.27 -7.42
C HIS A 167 -17.55 20.73 -7.48
N HIS A 168 -17.38 21.35 -8.63
CA HIS A 168 -17.84 22.70 -8.88
C HIS A 168 -18.36 22.84 -10.32
N SER A 169 -19.62 23.27 -10.46
CA SER A 169 -20.31 23.32 -11.76
C SER A 169 -20.24 21.96 -12.49
N THR A 170 -19.54 21.90 -13.60
CA THR A 170 -19.33 20.68 -14.42
C THR A 170 -18.02 19.98 -14.15
N VAL A 171 -17.12 20.55 -13.33
CA VAL A 171 -15.82 19.97 -13.03
C VAL A 171 -15.92 19.02 -11.85
N CYS A 172 -15.37 17.83 -12.02
CA CYS A 172 -15.27 16.84 -10.97
C CYS A 172 -13.83 16.30 -10.94
N ILE A 173 -13.19 16.34 -9.76
CA ILE A 173 -11.83 15.83 -9.55
C ILE A 173 -11.82 14.91 -8.35
N PHE A 174 -11.16 13.76 -8.48
CA PHE A 174 -10.81 12.89 -7.36
C PHE A 174 -9.29 12.86 -7.19
N VAL A 175 -8.85 13.03 -5.95
CA VAL A 175 -7.44 12.91 -5.55
C VAL A 175 -7.34 11.78 -4.54
N LEU A 176 -6.53 10.77 -4.86
CA LEU A 176 -6.30 9.58 -4.05
C LEU A 176 -4.86 9.62 -3.52
N ILE A 177 -4.72 9.66 -2.20
CA ILE A 177 -3.43 9.84 -1.54
C ILE A 177 -2.92 8.51 -0.96
N TYR A 178 -1.71 8.13 -1.36
CA TYR A 178 -0.97 7.04 -0.75
C TYR A 178 0.44 7.53 -0.39
N VAL A 179 0.57 8.14 0.78
CA VAL A 179 1.79 8.78 1.29
C VAL A 179 2.29 9.86 0.31
N ASP A 180 3.36 9.59 -0.45
CA ASP A 180 3.96 10.47 -1.46
C ASP A 180 3.46 10.22 -2.90
N ASP A 181 2.84 9.07 -3.14
CA ASP A 181 2.20 8.72 -4.41
C ASP A 181 0.74 9.24 -4.45
N ILE A 182 0.38 9.99 -5.48
CA ILE A 182 -0.95 10.56 -5.66
C ILE A 182 -1.51 10.16 -7.02
N ILE A 183 -2.75 9.70 -7.04
CA ILE A 183 -3.52 9.54 -8.28
C ILE A 183 -4.55 10.66 -8.35
N VAL A 184 -4.63 11.31 -9.50
CA VAL A 184 -5.65 12.33 -9.80
C VAL A 184 -6.45 11.88 -11.00
N THR A 185 -7.77 11.98 -10.92
CA THR A 185 -8.65 11.74 -12.06
C THR A 185 -9.71 12.84 -12.14
N SER A 186 -10.02 13.27 -13.35
CA SER A 186 -10.99 14.35 -13.63
C SER A 186 -11.63 14.15 -14.99
N ASN A 187 -12.81 14.75 -15.12
CA ASN A 187 -13.53 14.86 -16.39
C ASN A 187 -12.93 15.92 -17.35
N THR A 188 -11.94 16.70 -16.90
CA THR A 188 -11.23 17.68 -17.74
C THR A 188 -9.75 17.71 -17.41
N ASP A 189 -8.88 17.68 -18.42
CA ASP A 189 -7.43 17.73 -18.27
C ASP A 189 -6.97 19.07 -17.68
N THR A 190 -7.58 20.16 -18.10
CA THR A 190 -7.27 21.51 -17.61
C THR A 190 -7.46 21.66 -16.11
N ALA A 191 -8.42 20.94 -15.52
CA ALA A 191 -8.62 20.96 -14.08
C ALA A 191 -7.48 20.24 -13.33
N ILE A 192 -6.94 19.15 -13.90
CA ILE A 192 -5.75 18.48 -13.35
C ILE A 192 -4.52 19.38 -13.47
N ASP A 193 -4.31 20.03 -14.62
CA ASP A 193 -3.19 20.96 -14.82
C ASP A 193 -3.24 22.15 -13.85
N THR A 194 -4.44 22.68 -13.60
CA THR A 194 -4.67 23.75 -12.61
C THR A 194 -4.34 23.25 -11.19
N LEU A 195 -4.79 22.06 -10.82
CA LEU A 195 -4.46 21.47 -9.52
C LEU A 195 -2.95 21.29 -9.35
N ILE A 196 -2.26 20.75 -10.36
CA ILE A 196 -0.81 20.56 -10.34
C ILE A 196 -0.09 21.90 -10.18
N SER A 197 -0.52 22.92 -10.92
CA SER A 197 0.07 24.25 -10.83
C SER A 197 -0.12 24.88 -9.45
N ASN A 198 -1.30 24.74 -8.85
CA ASN A 198 -1.61 25.27 -7.53
C ASN A 198 -0.81 24.53 -6.43
N LEU A 199 -0.78 23.20 -6.47
CA LEU A 199 0.06 22.42 -5.54
C LEU A 199 1.55 22.73 -5.73
N GLY A 200 1.98 23.03 -6.96
CA GLY A 200 3.35 23.40 -7.31
C GLY A 200 3.84 24.70 -6.69
N ILE A 201 2.94 25.54 -6.14
CA ILE A 201 3.31 26.75 -5.39
C ILE A 201 3.94 26.40 -4.04
N GLU A 202 3.48 25.30 -3.42
CA GLU A 202 3.88 24.92 -2.07
C GLU A 202 4.78 23.68 -2.03
N PHE A 203 4.64 22.78 -3.01
CA PHE A 203 5.32 21.48 -3.04
C PHE A 203 6.08 21.30 -4.34
N ASP A 204 7.17 20.55 -4.30
CA ASP A 204 7.89 20.11 -5.50
C ASP A 204 7.13 18.93 -6.15
N VAL A 205 6.05 19.27 -6.89
CA VAL A 205 5.16 18.32 -7.55
C VAL A 205 5.77 17.86 -8.87
N LYS A 206 5.92 16.57 -9.02
CA LYS A 206 6.33 15.95 -10.26
C LYS A 206 5.15 15.23 -10.90
N ASP A 207 4.73 15.69 -12.06
CA ASP A 207 3.78 14.97 -12.90
C ASP A 207 4.48 13.80 -13.60
N LEU A 208 4.01 12.58 -13.34
CA LEU A 208 4.52 11.36 -13.96
C LEU A 208 3.73 10.98 -15.22
N GLY A 209 2.73 11.81 -15.60
CA GLY A 209 1.84 11.57 -16.72
C GLY A 209 0.74 10.57 -16.44
N GLU A 210 0.30 9.87 -17.48
CA GLU A 210 -0.77 8.87 -17.34
C GLU A 210 -0.38 7.73 -16.40
N LEU A 211 -1.37 7.27 -15.62
CA LEU A 211 -1.18 6.18 -14.67
C LEU A 211 -0.68 4.91 -15.38
N SER A 212 0.52 4.47 -15.06
CA SER A 212 1.14 3.27 -15.64
C SER A 212 1.66 2.27 -14.60
N TYR A 213 2.08 2.76 -13.43
CA TYR A 213 2.62 1.93 -12.36
C TYR A 213 2.36 2.58 -10.99
N PHE A 214 1.55 1.96 -10.16
CA PHE A 214 1.18 2.47 -8.85
C PHE A 214 1.21 1.37 -7.79
N LEU A 215 1.92 1.58 -6.71
CA LEU A 215 2.03 0.60 -5.61
C LEU A 215 2.35 -0.83 -6.07
N GLY A 216 3.33 -0.98 -6.95
CA GLY A 216 3.70 -2.31 -7.47
C GLY A 216 2.67 -2.94 -8.41
N ILE A 217 1.62 -2.24 -8.77
CA ILE A 217 0.60 -2.63 -9.75
C ILE A 217 0.92 -1.96 -11.09
N GLN A 218 1.03 -2.75 -12.14
CA GLN A 218 1.14 -2.27 -13.51
C GLN A 218 -0.28 -1.97 -14.02
N VAL A 219 -0.45 -0.82 -14.64
CA VAL A 219 -1.71 -0.39 -15.26
C VAL A 219 -1.47 -0.27 -16.75
N THR A 220 -2.17 -1.06 -17.53
CA THR A 220 -2.07 -1.08 -19.00
C THR A 220 -3.41 -0.65 -19.61
N LYS A 221 -3.40 0.32 -20.50
CA LYS A 221 -4.56 0.67 -21.30
C LYS A 221 -4.92 -0.48 -22.25
N THR A 222 -6.20 -0.77 -22.35
CA THR A 222 -6.78 -1.70 -23.33
C THR A 222 -7.79 -0.97 -24.19
N GLU A 223 -8.27 -1.57 -25.27
CA GLU A 223 -9.27 -0.96 -26.17
C GLU A 223 -10.53 -0.49 -25.42
N ASN A 224 -10.93 -1.21 -24.36
CA ASN A 224 -12.18 -0.97 -23.63
C ASN A 224 -11.97 -0.47 -22.19
N GLY A 225 -10.74 -0.15 -21.78
CA GLY A 225 -10.48 0.32 -20.43
C GLY A 225 -9.06 0.07 -19.91
N LEU A 226 -8.93 -0.51 -18.71
CA LEU A 226 -7.65 -0.71 -18.03
C LEU A 226 -7.48 -2.17 -17.60
N HIS A 227 -6.28 -2.67 -17.70
CA HIS A 227 -5.86 -3.94 -17.11
C HIS A 227 -4.83 -3.68 -15.99
N LEU A 228 -5.14 -4.11 -14.78
CA LEU A 228 -4.30 -3.99 -13.59
C LEU A 228 -3.69 -5.34 -13.24
N HIS A 229 -2.37 -5.44 -13.22
CA HIS A 229 -1.68 -6.69 -12.88
C HIS A 229 -0.36 -6.45 -12.14
N GLN A 230 0.16 -7.48 -11.51
CA GLN A 230 1.43 -7.45 -10.77
C GLN A 230 2.45 -8.44 -11.36
N GLY A 231 2.49 -8.55 -12.69
CA GLY A 231 3.36 -9.51 -13.39
C GLY A 231 4.83 -9.38 -13.01
N LYS A 232 5.37 -8.15 -12.98
CA LYS A 232 6.75 -7.89 -12.56
C LYS A 232 7.01 -8.37 -11.13
N TYR A 233 6.14 -8.02 -10.18
CA TYR A 233 6.28 -8.47 -8.79
C TYR A 233 6.20 -9.99 -8.66
N ALA A 234 5.33 -10.65 -9.42
CA ALA A 234 5.23 -12.12 -9.44
C ALA A 234 6.52 -12.78 -9.97
N VAL A 235 7.14 -12.21 -11.01
CA VAL A 235 8.44 -12.67 -11.52
C VAL A 235 9.54 -12.48 -10.47
N ASP A 236 9.63 -11.30 -9.85
CA ASP A 236 10.60 -11.00 -8.80
C ASP A 236 10.42 -11.94 -7.58
N LEU A 237 9.18 -12.28 -7.22
CA LEU A 237 8.86 -13.25 -6.18
C LEU A 237 9.36 -14.66 -6.56
N LEU A 238 9.11 -15.11 -7.78
CA LEU A 238 9.57 -16.40 -8.27
C LEU A 238 11.12 -16.50 -8.25
N HIS A 239 11.82 -15.41 -8.60
CA HIS A 239 13.28 -15.33 -8.51
C HIS A 239 13.74 -15.43 -7.05
N ARG A 240 13.18 -14.62 -6.16
CA ARG A 240 13.52 -14.63 -4.73
C ARG A 240 13.31 -15.99 -4.06
N MET A 241 12.25 -16.70 -4.46
CA MET A 241 11.93 -18.03 -3.94
C MET A 241 12.60 -19.17 -4.72
N LYS A 242 13.51 -18.87 -5.66
CA LYS A 242 14.21 -19.85 -6.51
C LYS A 242 13.27 -20.80 -7.26
N MET A 243 12.11 -20.29 -7.67
CA MET A 243 11.03 -21.06 -8.34
C MET A 243 10.91 -20.78 -9.85
N THR A 244 11.86 -20.07 -10.45
CA THR A 244 11.85 -19.73 -11.88
C THR A 244 11.87 -20.96 -12.80
N GLY A 245 12.53 -22.07 -12.39
CA GLY A 245 12.56 -23.33 -13.12
C GLY A 245 11.36 -24.27 -12.84
N ALA A 246 10.46 -23.92 -11.90
CA ALA A 246 9.38 -24.80 -11.52
C ALA A 246 8.34 -24.99 -12.65
N LYS A 247 7.76 -26.20 -12.75
CA LYS A 247 6.67 -26.46 -13.71
C LYS A 247 5.38 -25.78 -13.25
N PRO A 248 4.67 -25.04 -14.12
CA PRO A 248 3.37 -24.46 -13.82
C PRO A 248 2.32 -25.51 -13.38
N THR A 249 1.28 -25.06 -12.69
CA THR A 249 0.12 -25.89 -12.32
C THR A 249 -1.17 -25.11 -12.62
N PRO A 250 -2.26 -25.78 -13.01
CA PRO A 250 -3.49 -25.12 -13.45
C PRO A 250 -4.32 -24.53 -12.30
N THR A 251 -4.07 -24.92 -11.03
CA THR A 251 -4.86 -24.47 -9.88
C THR A 251 -3.98 -24.07 -8.71
N PRO A 252 -4.35 -23.03 -7.93
CA PRO A 252 -3.56 -22.58 -6.79
C PRO A 252 -3.63 -23.52 -5.57
N CYS A 253 -4.70 -24.32 -5.48
CA CYS A 253 -4.85 -25.37 -4.45
C CYS A 253 -5.34 -26.69 -5.07
N ILE A 254 -5.25 -27.77 -4.32
CA ILE A 254 -5.80 -29.07 -4.70
C ILE A 254 -7.25 -29.10 -4.24
N SER A 255 -8.18 -29.44 -5.13
CA SER A 255 -9.59 -29.59 -4.79
C SER A 255 -9.79 -30.61 -3.67
N GLY A 256 -10.61 -30.29 -2.68
CA GLY A 256 -10.91 -31.16 -1.53
C GLY A 256 -9.78 -31.29 -0.50
N ALA A 257 -8.56 -30.88 -0.79
CA ALA A 257 -7.47 -30.95 0.18
C ALA A 257 -7.65 -29.88 1.27
N LYS A 258 -7.61 -30.33 2.54
CA LYS A 258 -7.71 -29.46 3.71
C LYS A 258 -6.35 -29.42 4.43
N LEU A 259 -5.83 -28.21 4.63
CA LEU A 259 -4.63 -28.02 5.43
C LEU A 259 -4.96 -28.11 6.93
N SER A 260 -4.11 -28.77 7.69
CA SER A 260 -4.29 -28.93 9.13
C SER A 260 -2.98 -28.70 9.90
N LYS A 261 -3.07 -28.07 11.07
CA LYS A 261 -1.92 -27.87 11.97
C LYS A 261 -1.28 -29.17 12.46
N PHE A 262 -1.99 -30.30 12.33
CA PHE A 262 -1.54 -31.62 12.73
C PHE A 262 -0.90 -32.42 11.58
N SER A 263 -0.84 -31.86 10.37
CA SER A 263 -0.31 -32.55 9.19
C SER A 263 1.10 -32.11 8.88
N GLY A 264 2.00 -33.07 8.71
CA GLY A 264 3.41 -32.87 8.38
C GLY A 264 4.29 -32.50 9.58
N ASP A 265 5.57 -32.30 9.30
CA ASP A 265 6.58 -31.97 10.29
C ASP A 265 6.74 -30.44 10.38
N PRO A 266 6.84 -29.87 11.60
CA PRO A 266 7.12 -28.45 11.78
C PRO A 266 8.41 -28.02 11.07
N LEU A 267 8.40 -26.84 10.44
CA LEU A 267 9.61 -26.27 9.86
C LEU A 267 10.56 -25.82 10.99
N THR A 268 11.82 -26.15 10.88
CA THR A 268 12.88 -25.68 11.80
C THR A 268 13.07 -24.17 11.71
N ASP A 269 13.01 -23.61 10.49
CA ASP A 269 13.00 -22.17 10.24
C ASP A 269 11.76 -21.77 9.42
N PRO A 270 10.80 -21.06 10.01
CA PRO A 270 9.59 -20.59 9.34
C PRO A 270 9.77 -19.32 8.50
N THR A 271 10.98 -18.73 8.45
CA THR A 271 11.23 -17.41 7.83
C THR A 271 10.92 -17.40 6.33
N GLU A 272 11.36 -18.45 5.59
CA GLU A 272 11.05 -18.58 4.15
C GLU A 272 9.54 -18.64 3.92
N TYR A 273 8.82 -19.46 4.71
CA TYR A 273 7.37 -19.60 4.61
C TYR A 273 6.65 -18.28 4.87
N ARG A 274 6.99 -17.59 5.95
CA ARG A 274 6.38 -16.29 6.31
C ARG A 274 6.63 -15.24 5.25
N SER A 275 7.85 -15.15 4.73
CA SER A 275 8.21 -14.24 3.64
C SER A 275 7.44 -14.54 2.36
N MET A 276 7.30 -15.83 2.01
CA MET A 276 6.55 -16.28 0.84
C MET A 276 5.06 -15.95 0.96
N VAL A 277 4.43 -16.31 2.08
CA VAL A 277 2.99 -16.06 2.30
C VAL A 277 2.68 -14.56 2.37
N GLY A 278 3.52 -13.76 3.02
CA GLY A 278 3.38 -12.30 3.02
C GLY A 278 3.46 -11.70 1.62
N ALA A 279 4.36 -12.18 0.78
CA ALA A 279 4.45 -11.74 -0.61
C ALA A 279 3.25 -12.19 -1.46
N LEU A 280 2.73 -13.41 -1.23
CA LEU A 280 1.51 -13.89 -1.88
C LEU A 280 0.29 -13.07 -1.45
N GLN A 281 0.22 -12.65 -0.19
CA GLN A 281 -0.85 -11.79 0.31
C GLN A 281 -0.86 -10.43 -0.40
N TYR A 282 0.30 -9.86 -0.69
CA TYR A 282 0.38 -8.63 -1.48
C TYR A 282 -0.13 -8.81 -2.91
N LEU A 283 0.09 -9.95 -3.54
CA LEU A 283 -0.43 -10.26 -4.86
C LEU A 283 -1.97 -10.36 -4.91
N THR A 284 -2.63 -10.64 -3.77
CA THR A 284 -4.11 -10.66 -3.74
C THR A 284 -4.75 -9.31 -4.03
N LEU A 285 -3.98 -8.20 -4.08
CA LEU A 285 -4.49 -6.88 -4.49
C LEU A 285 -5.01 -6.83 -5.93
N THR A 286 -4.47 -7.68 -6.83
CA THR A 286 -4.89 -7.78 -8.23
C THR A 286 -5.26 -9.21 -8.65
N ARG A 287 -5.12 -10.18 -7.75
CA ARG A 287 -5.31 -11.62 -8.01
C ARG A 287 -6.35 -12.21 -7.06
N PRO A 288 -7.64 -11.95 -7.31
CA PRO A 288 -8.74 -12.54 -6.52
C PRO A 288 -8.72 -14.08 -6.55
N ASP A 289 -8.27 -14.67 -7.63
CA ASP A 289 -8.19 -16.11 -7.89
C ASP A 289 -7.27 -16.87 -6.91
N ILE A 290 -6.28 -16.23 -6.29
CA ILE A 290 -5.44 -16.85 -5.27
C ILE A 290 -5.88 -16.53 -3.83
N SER A 291 -6.85 -15.62 -3.63
CA SER A 291 -7.21 -15.10 -2.30
C SER A 291 -7.59 -16.20 -1.31
N TYR A 292 -8.38 -17.19 -1.73
CA TYR A 292 -8.74 -18.34 -0.90
C TYR A 292 -7.51 -19.14 -0.46
N SER A 293 -6.66 -19.52 -1.43
CA SER A 293 -5.46 -20.32 -1.15
C SER A 293 -4.49 -19.60 -0.21
N VAL A 294 -4.30 -18.30 -0.43
CA VAL A 294 -3.44 -17.46 0.42
C VAL A 294 -4.03 -17.31 1.82
N ASN A 295 -5.34 -17.11 1.95
CA ASN A 295 -6.01 -17.07 3.26
C ASN A 295 -5.82 -18.38 4.04
N GLN A 296 -5.93 -19.55 3.37
CA GLN A 296 -5.65 -20.84 4.01
C GLN A 296 -4.21 -20.91 4.53
N LEU A 297 -3.23 -20.47 3.76
CA LEU A 297 -1.81 -20.46 4.16
C LEU A 297 -1.54 -19.51 5.32
N CYS A 298 -2.18 -18.34 5.35
CA CYS A 298 -2.04 -17.35 6.43
C CYS A 298 -2.41 -17.92 7.81
N GLN A 299 -3.27 -18.93 7.87
CA GLN A 299 -3.68 -19.54 9.15
C GLN A 299 -2.54 -20.31 9.84
N PHE A 300 -1.45 -20.61 9.13
CA PHE A 300 -0.32 -21.41 9.62
C PHE A 300 0.99 -20.63 9.76
N LEU A 301 0.95 -19.28 9.73
CA LEU A 301 2.15 -18.42 9.88
C LEU A 301 2.88 -18.61 11.20
N HIS A 302 2.17 -18.99 12.27
CA HIS A 302 2.78 -19.18 13.59
C HIS A 302 3.64 -20.45 13.63
N CYS A 303 3.09 -21.59 13.18
CA CYS A 303 3.75 -22.90 13.21
C CYS A 303 3.50 -23.64 11.88
N PRO A 304 4.22 -23.26 10.79
CA PRO A 304 4.06 -23.93 9.51
C PRO A 304 4.80 -25.28 9.48
N THR A 305 4.24 -26.19 8.66
CA THR A 305 4.84 -27.51 8.40
C THR A 305 5.34 -27.62 6.96
N ASN A 306 6.05 -28.70 6.64
CA ASN A 306 6.50 -29.04 5.29
C ASN A 306 5.32 -29.17 4.30
N ILE A 307 4.14 -29.61 4.76
CA ILE A 307 2.90 -29.67 3.96
C ILE A 307 2.42 -28.25 3.59
N HIS A 308 2.45 -27.32 4.55
CA HIS A 308 2.08 -25.93 4.31
C HIS A 308 3.04 -25.25 3.32
N LEU A 309 4.34 -25.50 3.45
CA LEU A 309 5.35 -25.00 2.50
C LEU A 309 5.12 -25.54 1.08
N THR A 310 4.79 -26.83 0.96
CA THR A 310 4.45 -27.45 -0.33
C THR A 310 3.20 -26.81 -0.95
N ALA A 311 2.18 -26.53 -0.14
CA ALA A 311 0.98 -25.82 -0.59
C ALA A 311 1.30 -24.39 -1.05
N ALA A 312 2.15 -23.65 -0.31
CA ALA A 312 2.60 -22.32 -0.72
C ALA A 312 3.38 -22.34 -2.05
N LYS A 313 4.30 -23.30 -2.21
CA LYS A 313 5.02 -23.52 -3.48
C LYS A 313 4.08 -23.87 -4.64
N ARG A 314 2.95 -24.52 -4.38
CA ARG A 314 1.91 -24.74 -5.41
C ARG A 314 1.30 -23.44 -5.90
N VAL A 315 1.00 -22.49 -5.01
CA VAL A 315 0.51 -21.15 -5.42
C VAL A 315 1.53 -20.45 -6.32
N LEU A 316 2.83 -20.52 -5.98
CA LEU A 316 3.89 -19.96 -6.85
C LEU A 316 3.94 -20.61 -8.23
N ARG A 317 3.73 -21.92 -8.32
CA ARG A 317 3.65 -22.64 -9.60
C ARG A 317 2.43 -22.23 -10.42
N TYR A 318 1.29 -21.97 -9.77
CA TYR A 318 0.12 -21.41 -10.42
C TYR A 318 0.37 -20.00 -10.94
N LEU A 319 0.98 -19.13 -10.12
CA LEU A 319 1.37 -17.77 -10.52
C LEU A 319 2.30 -17.78 -11.74
N LYS A 320 3.27 -18.70 -11.78
CA LYS A 320 4.17 -18.85 -12.93
C LYS A 320 3.42 -19.11 -14.25
N GLY A 321 2.33 -19.86 -14.21
CA GLY A 321 1.48 -20.15 -15.38
C GLY A 321 0.50 -19.02 -15.73
N THR A 322 0.35 -18.01 -14.87
CA THR A 322 -0.69 -16.99 -14.95
C THR A 322 -0.16 -15.57 -14.68
N LEU A 323 1.07 -15.27 -15.09
CA LEU A 323 1.75 -13.99 -14.80
C LEU A 323 0.99 -12.77 -15.30
N GLN A 324 0.23 -12.91 -16.37
CA GLN A 324 -0.53 -11.83 -17.01
C GLN A 324 -1.95 -11.69 -16.44
N PHE A 325 -2.36 -12.54 -15.49
CA PHE A 325 -3.67 -12.41 -14.88
C PHE A 325 -3.73 -11.19 -13.96
N GLY A 326 -4.91 -10.56 -13.94
CA GLY A 326 -5.13 -9.34 -13.17
C GLY A 326 -6.60 -8.95 -13.15
N LEU A 327 -6.87 -7.69 -12.90
CA LEU A 327 -8.22 -7.11 -12.90
C LEU A 327 -8.43 -6.35 -14.20
N GLN A 328 -9.57 -6.61 -14.84
CA GLN A 328 -9.99 -5.87 -16.02
C GLN A 328 -11.07 -4.87 -15.65
N PHE A 329 -10.86 -3.61 -16.00
CA PHE A 329 -11.82 -2.53 -15.84
C PHE A 329 -12.31 -2.11 -17.23
N ASN A 330 -13.59 -2.32 -17.49
CA ASN A 330 -14.20 -2.02 -18.78
C ASN A 330 -15.31 -0.98 -18.61
N LYS A 331 -15.50 -0.18 -19.65
CA LYS A 331 -16.66 0.69 -19.75
C LYS A 331 -17.93 -0.16 -19.80
N GLY A 332 -18.96 0.21 -19.02
CA GLY A 332 -20.21 -0.56 -18.97
C GLY A 332 -21.20 0.01 -17.95
N SER A 333 -22.09 -0.85 -17.45
CA SER A 333 -23.07 -0.50 -16.42
C SER A 333 -22.38 -0.09 -15.10
N LEU A 334 -23.03 0.76 -14.32
CA LEU A 334 -22.63 1.10 -12.94
C LEU A 334 -23.56 0.43 -11.90
N GLN A 335 -24.23 -0.67 -12.28
CA GLN A 335 -25.04 -1.41 -11.33
C GLN A 335 -24.14 -2.14 -10.32
N LEU A 336 -24.42 -1.92 -9.04
CA LEU A 336 -23.71 -2.58 -7.94
C LEU A 336 -24.30 -3.97 -7.69
N ASN A 337 -23.45 -5.00 -7.70
CA ASN A 337 -23.83 -6.40 -7.48
C ASN A 337 -22.89 -7.04 -6.46
N GLY A 338 -23.46 -7.72 -5.47
CA GLY A 338 -22.72 -8.50 -4.47
C GLY A 338 -23.04 -9.97 -4.56
N PHE A 339 -22.00 -10.82 -4.56
CA PHE A 339 -22.11 -12.29 -4.50
C PHE A 339 -21.41 -12.76 -3.24
N CYS A 340 -22.01 -13.68 -2.52
CA CYS A 340 -21.39 -14.28 -1.32
C CYS A 340 -21.60 -15.78 -1.30
N ASP A 341 -20.70 -16.45 -0.57
CA ASP A 341 -20.74 -17.90 -0.37
C ASP A 341 -20.04 -18.24 0.95
N SER A 342 -20.35 -19.36 1.55
CA SER A 342 -19.66 -19.87 2.72
C SER A 342 -19.64 -21.39 2.77
N ASP A 343 -18.47 -21.98 3.00
CA ASP A 343 -18.42 -23.37 3.39
C ASP A 343 -19.04 -23.57 4.80
N TRP A 344 -19.46 -24.79 5.10
CA TRP A 344 -19.87 -25.12 6.48
C TRP A 344 -18.82 -25.98 7.15
N ALA A 345 -18.31 -25.46 8.30
CA ALA A 345 -17.37 -26.18 9.16
C ALA A 345 -16.15 -26.74 8.39
N GLY A 346 -15.68 -25.97 7.37
CA GLY A 346 -14.65 -26.41 6.42
C GLY A 346 -13.26 -26.56 7.04
N ASN A 347 -12.95 -25.81 8.09
CA ASN A 347 -11.65 -25.90 8.75
C ASN A 347 -11.54 -27.15 9.63
N PRO A 348 -10.57 -28.06 9.37
CA PRO A 348 -10.46 -29.32 10.13
C PRO A 348 -9.99 -29.12 11.59
N ASN A 349 -9.36 -27.99 11.92
CA ASN A 349 -8.77 -27.79 13.24
C ASN A 349 -9.77 -27.22 14.27
N ASP A 350 -10.68 -26.32 13.86
CA ASP A 350 -11.58 -25.62 14.74
C ASP A 350 -13.03 -25.58 14.23
N ARG A 351 -13.33 -26.28 13.13
CA ARG A 351 -14.66 -26.40 12.53
C ARG A 351 -15.31 -25.05 12.17
N LYS A 352 -14.52 -24.00 12.02
CA LYS A 352 -15.02 -22.71 11.53
C LYS A 352 -15.18 -22.73 10.00
N SER A 353 -16.17 -22.01 9.53
CA SER A 353 -16.47 -21.80 8.12
C SER A 353 -15.57 -20.74 7.49
N THR A 354 -15.35 -20.77 6.19
CA THR A 354 -14.73 -19.70 5.41
C THR A 354 -15.82 -19.01 4.61
N SER A 355 -15.97 -17.70 4.80
CA SER A 355 -16.83 -16.84 3.98
C SER A 355 -16.03 -16.24 2.83
N GLY A 356 -16.68 -16.06 1.71
CA GLY A 356 -16.20 -15.30 0.57
C GLY A 356 -17.25 -14.32 0.06
N TYR A 357 -16.80 -13.20 -0.48
CA TYR A 357 -17.66 -12.32 -1.28
C TYR A 357 -16.90 -11.75 -2.47
N CYS A 358 -17.66 -11.33 -3.47
CA CYS A 358 -17.21 -10.54 -4.61
C CYS A 358 -18.22 -9.42 -4.85
N ILE A 359 -17.74 -8.17 -4.87
CA ILE A 359 -18.56 -6.98 -5.15
C ILE A 359 -18.13 -6.38 -6.48
N TYR A 360 -19.08 -6.23 -7.37
CA TYR A 360 -18.90 -5.69 -8.71
C TYR A 360 -19.63 -4.38 -8.87
N LEU A 361 -19.02 -3.43 -9.58
CA LEU A 361 -19.68 -2.28 -10.17
C LEU A 361 -19.72 -2.48 -11.69
N GLY A 362 -20.89 -2.86 -12.22
CA GLY A 362 -21.00 -3.39 -13.58
C GLY A 362 -20.21 -4.69 -13.75
N SER A 363 -19.24 -4.68 -14.67
CA SER A 363 -18.32 -5.81 -14.88
C SER A 363 -17.01 -5.70 -14.09
N CYS A 364 -16.76 -4.60 -13.38
CA CYS A 364 -15.52 -4.34 -12.68
C CYS A 364 -15.58 -4.86 -11.24
N LEU A 365 -14.66 -5.74 -10.88
CA LEU A 365 -14.54 -6.29 -9.52
C LEU A 365 -13.88 -5.24 -8.59
N ILE A 366 -14.67 -4.68 -7.64
CA ILE A 366 -14.27 -3.59 -6.75
C ILE A 366 -13.68 -4.13 -5.44
N SER A 367 -14.37 -5.08 -4.81
CA SER A 367 -13.95 -5.67 -3.54
C SER A 367 -14.21 -7.16 -3.51
N TRP A 368 -13.35 -7.90 -2.81
CA TRP A 368 -13.49 -9.34 -2.58
C TRP A 368 -12.75 -9.76 -1.32
N THR A 369 -13.18 -10.86 -0.77
CA THR A 369 -12.50 -11.51 0.35
C THR A 369 -12.69 -13.02 0.34
N ALA A 370 -11.78 -13.72 0.99
CA ALA A 370 -11.95 -15.08 1.47
C ALA A 370 -11.42 -15.10 2.90
N LYS A 371 -12.30 -15.22 3.90
CA LYS A 371 -11.93 -15.07 5.32
C LYS A 371 -12.64 -16.09 6.19
N LYS A 372 -11.88 -16.70 7.10
CA LYS A 372 -12.43 -17.60 8.10
C LYS A 372 -13.32 -16.84 9.09
N GLN A 373 -14.52 -17.36 9.38
CA GLN A 373 -15.44 -16.79 10.35
C GLN A 373 -14.83 -16.83 11.77
N SER A 374 -15.18 -15.85 12.59
CA SER A 374 -14.68 -15.75 13.98
C SER A 374 -15.24 -16.81 14.91
N VAL A 375 -16.41 -17.35 14.60
CA VAL A 375 -17.16 -18.35 15.40
C VAL A 375 -17.49 -19.57 14.55
N VAL A 376 -17.87 -20.68 15.21
CA VAL A 376 -18.39 -21.89 14.56
C VAL A 376 -19.87 -21.69 14.26
N ALA A 377 -20.26 -21.87 13.00
CA ALA A 377 -21.67 -21.88 12.59
C ALA A 377 -22.31 -23.23 12.92
N ARG A 378 -23.50 -23.20 13.50
CA ARG A 378 -24.25 -24.41 13.90
C ARG A 378 -24.86 -25.15 12.70
N SER A 379 -25.06 -24.46 11.59
CA SER A 379 -25.59 -25.02 10.35
C SER A 379 -24.97 -24.37 9.12
N SER A 380 -25.12 -24.99 7.96
CA SER A 380 -24.74 -24.37 6.68
C SER A 380 -25.48 -23.06 6.44
N THR A 381 -26.78 -23.04 6.75
CA THR A 381 -27.62 -21.83 6.65
C THR A 381 -27.06 -20.68 7.50
N GLU A 382 -26.64 -20.93 8.74
CA GLU A 382 -26.03 -19.89 9.57
C GLU A 382 -24.72 -19.38 8.97
N ALA A 383 -23.88 -20.27 8.42
CA ALA A 383 -22.64 -19.88 7.75
C ALA A 383 -22.92 -18.95 6.56
N GLU A 384 -23.92 -19.25 5.74
CA GLU A 384 -24.35 -18.43 4.62
C GLU A 384 -24.90 -17.07 5.04
N TYR A 385 -25.78 -17.01 6.04
CA TYR A 385 -26.28 -15.72 6.55
C TYR A 385 -25.18 -14.85 7.13
N ARG A 386 -24.14 -15.43 7.75
CA ARG A 386 -22.97 -14.68 8.21
C ARG A 386 -22.17 -14.12 7.06
N SER A 387 -22.01 -14.88 5.97
CA SER A 387 -21.35 -14.40 4.74
C SER A 387 -22.13 -13.25 4.11
N MET A 388 -23.46 -13.42 4.01
CA MET A 388 -24.37 -12.38 3.49
C MET A 388 -24.27 -11.09 4.32
N ALA A 389 -24.29 -11.19 5.66
CA ALA A 389 -24.17 -10.03 6.54
C ALA A 389 -22.85 -9.27 6.33
N HIS A 390 -21.73 -9.97 6.16
CA HIS A 390 -20.45 -9.37 5.83
C HIS A 390 -20.46 -8.68 4.47
N THR A 391 -21.10 -9.27 3.49
CA THR A 391 -21.21 -8.72 2.13
C THR A 391 -22.06 -7.46 2.12
N VAL A 392 -23.19 -7.47 2.84
CA VAL A 392 -24.05 -6.27 2.99
C VAL A 392 -23.29 -5.14 3.67
N ALA A 393 -22.54 -5.44 4.73
CA ALA A 393 -21.73 -4.43 5.42
C ALA A 393 -20.63 -3.82 4.54
N GLU A 394 -20.12 -4.54 3.56
CA GLU A 394 -19.14 -4.02 2.60
C GLU A 394 -19.78 -3.22 1.46
N LEU A 395 -21.05 -3.49 1.14
CA LEU A 395 -21.81 -2.73 0.13
C LEU A 395 -22.23 -1.34 0.63
N TYR A 396 -22.39 -1.16 1.94
CA TYR A 396 -22.67 0.12 2.59
C TYR A 396 -21.42 0.95 2.83
#